data_8be269576869f027c44afae60d8483f1
#
_entry.id   8be269576869f027c44afae60d8483f1
#
_cell.length_a   1.000
_cell.length_b   1.000
_cell.length_c   1.000
_cell.angle_alpha   90.00
_cell.angle_beta   90.00
_cell.angle_gamma   90.00
#
_symmetry.space_group_name_H-M   'P 1'
#
loop_
_entity.id
_entity.type
_entity.pdbx_description
1 polymer ?
#
loop_
_entity_poly.entity_id
_entity_poly.type
_entity_poly.pdbx_seq_one_letter_code
_entity_poly.pdbx_strand_id
1 'polypeptide(L)'
;LFKFKILYLHKKGFIQMENNKLQKNLGFAAALSTVVGMVIGGGVFFKPQAVYTLTGGAPGLGMIAWVIAGVMTIAAGLTAAEISAAIPKTGGMMVYIEEIYSKKLGFLTGWMQAVLFFPATIAALAVMFGQQSAGLIGNESLVLPITIGVILFISVLNSLGSKTGGFIQTFATIGKLIPLALIIVFGFVKGGGNNPILTPMVGEGVSAGGVVGSLLIAILFAYDGWINVGAIAGEMKNPGKDLPK
;
A
#
# COMPACT_ATOMS: atom_id res chain seq x y z
N LEU A 1 20.22 6.27 -48.57
CA LEU A 1 20.45 7.21 -47.43
C LEU A 1 19.38 7.08 -46.33
N PHE A 2 18.10 6.95 -46.72
CA PHE A 2 16.97 6.87 -45.72
C PHE A 2 17.01 5.57 -44.88
N LYS A 3 17.31 4.42 -45.50
CA LYS A 3 17.45 3.12 -44.81
C LYS A 3 18.59 3.10 -43.80
N PHE A 4 19.71 3.78 -44.10
CA PHE A 4 20.87 3.86 -43.19
C PHE A 4 20.55 4.75 -41.97
N LYS A 5 19.75 5.81 -42.13
CA LYS A 5 19.38 6.71 -41.03
C LYS A 5 18.41 6.05 -40.05
N ILE A 6 17.48 5.23 -40.58
CA ILE A 6 16.55 4.43 -39.74
C ILE A 6 17.31 3.35 -38.96
N LEU A 7 18.26 2.65 -39.59
CA LEU A 7 19.08 1.64 -38.91
C LEU A 7 19.99 2.25 -37.85
N TYR A 8 20.53 3.44 -38.09
CA TYR A 8 21.35 4.17 -37.14
C TYR A 8 20.55 4.68 -35.91
N LEU A 9 19.33 5.18 -36.14
CA LEU A 9 18.41 5.59 -35.08
C LEU A 9 17.92 4.40 -34.25
N HIS A 10 17.66 3.25 -34.91
CA HIS A 10 17.26 2.03 -34.26
C HIS A 10 18.40 1.48 -33.38
N LYS A 11 19.64 1.49 -33.90
CA LYS A 11 20.85 1.06 -33.15
C LYS A 11 21.17 2.00 -32.00
N LYS A 12 21.00 3.32 -32.18
CA LYS A 12 21.19 4.32 -31.12
C LYS A 12 20.11 4.22 -30.03
N GLY A 13 18.86 3.95 -30.41
CA GLY A 13 17.78 3.66 -29.47
C GLY A 13 18.01 2.37 -28.69
N PHE A 14 18.48 1.31 -29.35
CA PHE A 14 18.85 0.04 -28.70
C PHE A 14 20.03 0.20 -27.74
N ILE A 15 21.09 0.92 -28.14
CA ILE A 15 22.26 1.20 -27.28
C ILE A 15 21.87 2.09 -26.10
N GLN A 16 20.91 3.01 -26.27
CA GLN A 16 20.40 3.85 -25.19
C GLN A 16 19.50 3.08 -24.22
N MET A 17 18.78 2.05 -24.70
CA MET A 17 18.03 1.12 -23.84
C MET A 17 18.96 0.17 -23.07
N GLU A 18 20.08 -0.24 -23.64
CA GLU A 18 21.05 -1.12 -22.99
C GLU A 18 21.86 -0.43 -21.89
N ASN A 19 22.04 0.90 -22.00
CA ASN A 19 22.69 1.71 -20.97
C ASN A 19 21.75 2.18 -19.84
N ASN A 20 20.47 1.92 -19.93
CA ASN A 20 19.50 2.26 -18.90
C ASN A 20 19.26 1.09 -17.93
N LYS A 21 20.32 0.44 -17.51
CA LYS A 21 20.24 -0.51 -16.39
C LYS A 21 19.85 0.27 -15.14
N LEU A 22 18.78 -0.15 -14.48
CA LEU A 22 18.35 0.38 -13.20
C LEU A 22 19.57 0.41 -12.26
N GLN A 23 19.86 1.56 -11.67
CA GLN A 23 20.98 1.70 -10.75
C GLN A 23 20.64 0.96 -9.46
N LYS A 24 21.44 -0.05 -9.12
CA LYS A 24 21.29 -0.85 -7.89
C LYS A 24 21.77 -0.07 -6.67
N ASN A 25 21.01 0.94 -6.27
CA ASN A 25 21.36 1.85 -5.18
C ASN A 25 20.60 1.58 -3.88
N LEU A 26 19.49 0.82 -3.94
CA LEU A 26 18.64 0.57 -2.78
C LEU A 26 19.18 -0.57 -1.92
N GLY A 27 19.43 -0.29 -0.64
CA GLY A 27 19.75 -1.28 0.37
C GLY A 27 18.50 -1.76 1.12
N PHE A 28 18.68 -2.74 2.01
CA PHE A 28 17.61 -3.30 2.85
C PHE A 28 16.79 -2.23 3.60
N ALA A 29 17.45 -1.25 4.23
CA ALA A 29 16.76 -0.19 4.96
C ALA A 29 15.81 0.64 4.08
N ALA A 30 16.19 0.91 2.83
CA ALA A 30 15.34 1.64 1.89
C ALA A 30 14.14 0.80 1.47
N ALA A 31 14.33 -0.50 1.19
CA ALA A 31 13.25 -1.42 0.89
C ALA A 31 12.27 -1.57 2.08
N LEU A 32 12.80 -1.75 3.29
CA LEU A 32 11.98 -1.82 4.51
C LEU A 32 11.19 -0.53 4.73
N SER A 33 11.80 0.64 4.55
CA SER A 33 11.11 1.93 4.65
C SER A 33 9.98 2.06 3.62
N THR A 34 10.17 1.51 2.42
CA THR A 34 9.13 1.48 1.38
C THR A 34 7.96 0.60 1.82
N VAL A 35 8.22 -0.60 2.33
CA VAL A 35 7.17 -1.51 2.86
C VAL A 35 6.42 -0.85 4.00
N VAL A 36 7.12 -0.36 5.03
CA VAL A 36 6.52 0.33 6.18
C VAL A 36 5.71 1.54 5.71
N GLY A 37 6.26 2.31 4.77
CA GLY A 37 5.59 3.46 4.21
C GLY A 37 4.31 3.13 3.43
N MET A 38 4.23 1.97 2.80
CA MET A 38 3.04 1.50 2.07
C MET A 38 1.99 0.90 3.01
N VAL A 39 2.40 0.02 3.93
CA VAL A 39 1.51 -0.66 4.87
C VAL A 39 0.91 0.32 5.88
N ILE A 40 1.73 1.18 6.49
CA ILE A 40 1.24 2.26 7.36
C ILE A 40 0.70 3.39 6.47
N GLY A 41 -0.43 3.15 5.84
CA GLY A 41 -1.16 4.07 4.98
C GLY A 41 -2.40 4.66 5.66
N GLY A 42 -3.39 5.07 4.87
CA GLY A 42 -4.69 5.53 5.35
C GLY A 42 -5.48 4.46 6.13
N GLY A 43 -5.23 3.17 5.83
CA GLY A 43 -5.95 2.06 6.44
C GLY A 43 -5.94 2.08 7.97
N VAL A 44 -4.78 2.31 8.59
CA VAL A 44 -4.64 2.33 10.05
C VAL A 44 -5.44 3.46 10.72
N PHE A 45 -5.70 4.56 10.02
CA PHE A 45 -6.45 5.70 10.55
C PHE A 45 -7.96 5.59 10.33
N PHE A 46 -8.40 5.02 9.19
CA PHE A 46 -9.82 5.00 8.82
C PHE A 46 -10.52 3.67 9.12
N LYS A 47 -9.81 2.55 9.06
CA LYS A 47 -10.42 1.24 9.27
C LYS A 47 -10.87 0.95 10.70
N PRO A 48 -10.26 1.49 11.77
CA PRO A 48 -10.80 1.34 13.11
C PRO A 48 -12.27 1.78 13.23
N GLN A 49 -12.64 2.93 12.66
CA GLN A 49 -14.04 3.38 12.65
C GLN A 49 -14.96 2.38 11.94
N ALA A 50 -14.56 1.90 10.75
CA ALA A 50 -15.35 0.92 10.01
C ALA A 50 -15.52 -0.41 10.79
N VAL A 51 -14.45 -0.86 11.46
CA VAL A 51 -14.48 -2.07 12.31
C VAL A 51 -15.45 -1.88 13.47
N TYR A 52 -15.38 -0.75 14.17
CA TYR A 52 -16.31 -0.43 15.27
C TYR A 52 -17.78 -0.35 14.79
N THR A 53 -18.01 0.24 13.64
CA THR A 53 -19.37 0.29 13.06
C THR A 53 -19.90 -1.11 12.76
N LEU A 54 -19.07 -1.98 12.16
CA LEU A 54 -19.44 -3.36 11.84
C LEU A 54 -19.72 -4.21 13.08
N THR A 55 -19.03 -3.95 14.17
CA THR A 55 -19.23 -4.67 15.45
C THR A 55 -20.31 -4.07 16.33
N GLY A 56 -21.05 -3.04 15.88
CA GLY A 56 -22.08 -2.34 16.68
C GLY A 56 -21.47 -1.57 17.85
N GLY A 57 -20.27 -1.00 17.70
CA GLY A 57 -19.57 -0.26 18.74
C GLY A 57 -18.80 -1.10 19.77
N ALA A 58 -18.83 -2.44 19.62
CA ALA A 58 -18.14 -3.34 20.55
C ALA A 58 -16.69 -3.61 20.14
N PRO A 59 -15.72 -3.62 21.07
CA PRO A 59 -14.30 -3.79 20.71
C PRO A 59 -13.90 -5.24 20.43
N GLY A 60 -14.51 -6.22 21.10
CA GLY A 60 -14.01 -7.58 21.24
C GLY A 60 -13.73 -8.29 19.93
N LEU A 61 -14.74 -8.46 19.08
CA LEU A 61 -14.58 -9.14 17.80
C LEU A 61 -13.65 -8.38 16.84
N GLY A 62 -13.70 -7.04 16.86
CA GLY A 62 -12.80 -6.19 16.09
C GLY A 62 -11.34 -6.43 16.45
N MET A 63 -11.00 -6.46 17.74
CA MET A 63 -9.62 -6.72 18.21
C MET A 63 -9.12 -8.11 17.80
N ILE A 64 -9.96 -9.14 17.96
CA ILE A 64 -9.63 -10.51 17.51
C ILE A 64 -9.41 -10.54 16.00
N ALA A 65 -10.27 -9.89 15.23
CA ALA A 65 -10.15 -9.82 13.78
C ALA A 65 -8.84 -9.13 13.34
N TRP A 66 -8.38 -8.08 14.03
CA TRP A 66 -7.08 -7.45 13.79
C TRP A 66 -5.92 -8.44 14.00
N VAL A 67 -5.95 -9.23 15.08
CA VAL A 67 -4.90 -10.23 15.33
C VAL A 67 -4.92 -11.33 14.26
N ILE A 68 -6.09 -11.86 13.93
CA ILE A 68 -6.24 -12.90 12.90
C ILE A 68 -5.74 -12.40 11.54
N ALA A 69 -6.18 -11.21 11.12
CA ALA A 69 -5.74 -10.62 9.85
C ALA A 69 -4.22 -10.35 9.84
N GLY A 70 -3.64 -9.96 10.98
CA GLY A 70 -2.19 -9.83 11.13
C GLY A 70 -1.45 -11.15 10.92
N VAL A 71 -1.91 -12.22 11.54
CA VAL A 71 -1.35 -13.58 11.35
C VAL A 71 -1.47 -14.03 9.89
N MET A 72 -2.64 -13.82 9.27
CA MET A 72 -2.85 -14.14 7.84
C MET A 72 -1.89 -13.34 6.95
N THR A 73 -1.69 -12.06 7.24
CA THR A 73 -0.78 -11.19 6.49
C THR A 73 0.67 -11.65 6.63
N ILE A 74 1.10 -12.05 7.83
CA ILE A 74 2.44 -12.60 8.07
C ILE A 74 2.63 -13.90 7.26
N ALA A 75 1.66 -14.82 7.29
CA ALA A 75 1.73 -16.06 6.52
C ALA A 75 1.82 -15.79 5.00
N ALA A 76 1.01 -14.86 4.49
CA ALA A 76 1.07 -14.43 3.09
C ALA A 76 2.43 -13.77 2.75
N GLY A 77 2.95 -12.93 3.66
CA GLY A 77 4.25 -12.30 3.52
C GLY A 77 5.40 -13.30 3.44
N LEU A 78 5.41 -14.33 4.29
CA LEU A 78 6.40 -15.41 4.26
C LEU A 78 6.36 -16.17 2.92
N THR A 79 5.17 -16.49 2.42
CA THR A 79 5.00 -17.13 1.10
C THR A 79 5.57 -16.25 -0.03
N ALA A 80 5.25 -14.96 -0.02
CA ALA A 80 5.77 -14.03 -1.02
C ALA A 80 7.28 -13.81 -0.88
N ALA A 81 7.84 -13.89 0.33
CA ALA A 81 9.27 -13.84 0.57
C ALA A 81 10.00 -14.99 -0.15
N GLU A 82 9.49 -16.22 -0.07
CA GLU A 82 10.03 -17.37 -0.81
C GLU A 82 9.97 -17.18 -2.33
N ILE A 83 8.82 -16.71 -2.84
CA ILE A 83 8.64 -16.42 -4.27
C ILE A 83 9.64 -15.34 -4.72
N SER A 84 9.78 -14.27 -3.95
CA SER A 84 10.69 -13.17 -4.29
C SER A 84 12.17 -13.58 -4.25
N ALA A 85 12.54 -14.51 -3.37
CA ALA A 85 13.88 -15.08 -3.34
C ALA A 85 14.16 -15.95 -4.58
N ALA A 86 13.16 -16.73 -5.01
CA ALA A 86 13.25 -17.59 -6.19
C ALA A 86 13.23 -16.80 -7.50
N ILE A 87 12.50 -15.69 -7.55
CA ILE A 87 12.32 -14.86 -8.75
C ILE A 87 12.70 -13.39 -8.43
N PRO A 88 14.01 -13.08 -8.27
CA PRO A 88 14.47 -11.75 -7.89
C PRO A 88 14.48 -10.77 -9.09
N LYS A 89 13.36 -10.68 -9.80
CA LYS A 89 13.15 -9.84 -10.98
C LYS A 89 12.28 -8.64 -10.64
N THR A 90 12.51 -7.51 -11.32
CA THR A 90 11.67 -6.32 -11.21
C THR A 90 10.29 -6.56 -11.84
N GLY A 91 9.24 -6.06 -11.20
CA GLY A 91 7.86 -6.13 -11.70
C GLY A 91 6.87 -6.75 -10.70
N GLY A 92 7.37 -7.29 -9.58
CA GLY A 92 6.51 -7.76 -8.49
C GLY A 92 5.54 -8.86 -8.94
N MET A 93 4.28 -8.75 -8.51
CA MET A 93 3.25 -9.77 -8.73
C MET A 93 3.06 -10.14 -10.21
N MET A 94 3.13 -9.17 -11.12
CA MET A 94 3.01 -9.43 -12.57
C MET A 94 4.06 -10.44 -13.03
N VAL A 95 5.32 -10.21 -12.64
CA VAL A 95 6.44 -11.07 -13.04
C VAL A 95 6.37 -12.42 -12.35
N TYR A 96 5.93 -12.49 -11.09
CA TYR A 96 5.75 -13.77 -10.40
C TYR A 96 4.70 -14.64 -11.08
N ILE A 97 3.57 -14.06 -11.48
CA ILE A 97 2.52 -14.77 -12.22
C ILE A 97 2.99 -15.17 -13.64
N GLU A 98 3.78 -14.32 -14.30
CA GLU A 98 4.36 -14.64 -15.61
C GLU A 98 5.30 -15.84 -15.54
N GLU A 99 6.21 -15.89 -14.57
CA GLU A 99 7.20 -16.95 -14.42
C GLU A 99 6.60 -18.26 -13.93
N ILE A 100 5.60 -18.21 -13.03
CA ILE A 100 5.00 -19.41 -12.42
C ILE A 100 3.95 -20.04 -13.34
N TYR A 101 3.15 -19.22 -14.02
CA TYR A 101 2.01 -19.71 -14.80
C TYR A 101 2.17 -19.49 -16.30
N SER A 102 2.11 -18.23 -16.77
CA SER A 102 2.28 -17.93 -18.19
C SER A 102 2.40 -16.42 -18.44
N LYS A 103 2.99 -16.06 -19.61
CA LYS A 103 3.06 -14.68 -20.09
C LYS A 103 1.69 -14.01 -20.24
N LYS A 104 0.66 -14.77 -20.63
CA LYS A 104 -0.70 -14.23 -20.80
C LYS A 104 -1.29 -13.81 -19.44
N LEU A 105 -1.15 -14.65 -18.42
CA LEU A 105 -1.62 -14.35 -17.07
C LEU A 105 -0.81 -13.24 -16.42
N GLY A 106 0.52 -13.20 -16.63
CA GLY A 106 1.37 -12.10 -16.19
C GLY A 106 0.92 -10.76 -16.78
N PHE A 107 0.70 -10.72 -18.11
CA PHE A 107 0.17 -9.53 -18.77
C PHE A 107 -1.19 -9.10 -18.20
N LEU A 108 -2.13 -10.04 -18.04
CA LEU A 108 -3.45 -9.75 -17.49
C LEU A 108 -3.37 -9.19 -16.06
N THR A 109 -2.48 -9.75 -15.23
CA THR A 109 -2.21 -9.25 -13.88
C THR A 109 -1.68 -7.82 -13.90
N GLY A 110 -0.69 -7.54 -14.74
CA GLY A 110 -0.14 -6.19 -14.90
C GLY A 110 -1.17 -5.18 -15.40
N TRP A 111 -1.98 -5.59 -16.37
CA TRP A 111 -3.08 -4.78 -16.89
C TRP A 111 -4.13 -4.47 -15.81
N MET A 112 -4.57 -5.48 -15.06
CA MET A 112 -5.49 -5.29 -13.94
C MET A 112 -4.93 -4.33 -12.88
N GLN A 113 -3.65 -4.48 -12.53
CA GLN A 113 -3.01 -3.57 -11.58
C GLN A 113 -2.97 -2.14 -12.09
N ALA A 114 -2.59 -1.94 -13.35
CA ALA A 114 -2.42 -0.60 -13.93
C ALA A 114 -3.76 0.11 -14.21
N VAL A 115 -4.80 -0.61 -14.63
CA VAL A 115 -6.05 -0.03 -15.11
C VAL A 115 -7.14 -0.04 -14.05
N LEU A 116 -7.15 -1.03 -13.15
CA LEU A 116 -8.20 -1.19 -12.14
C LEU A 116 -7.69 -0.95 -10.73
N PHE A 117 -6.73 -1.72 -10.27
CA PHE A 117 -6.35 -1.75 -8.85
C PHE A 117 -5.73 -0.43 -8.37
N PHE A 118 -4.67 0.05 -9.00
CA PHE A 118 -4.02 1.28 -8.57
C PHE A 118 -4.89 2.53 -8.76
N PRO A 119 -5.57 2.73 -9.91
CA PRO A 119 -6.48 3.87 -10.04
C PRO A 119 -7.63 3.85 -9.03
N ALA A 120 -8.24 2.69 -8.78
CA ALA A 120 -9.31 2.56 -7.80
C ALA A 120 -8.82 2.85 -6.37
N THR A 121 -7.63 2.36 -6.00
CA THR A 121 -7.02 2.62 -4.69
C THR A 121 -6.69 4.11 -4.52
N ILE A 122 -6.11 4.74 -5.54
CA ILE A 122 -5.82 6.18 -5.52
C ILE A 122 -7.11 6.99 -5.37
N ALA A 123 -8.14 6.66 -6.14
CA ALA A 123 -9.42 7.33 -6.07
C ALA A 123 -10.08 7.18 -4.69
N ALA A 124 -10.07 5.97 -4.12
CA ALA A 124 -10.61 5.72 -2.79
C ALA A 124 -9.91 6.55 -1.71
N LEU A 125 -8.57 6.58 -1.71
CA LEU A 125 -7.79 7.37 -0.75
C LEU A 125 -8.00 8.89 -0.94
N ALA A 126 -8.10 9.35 -2.18
CA ALA A 126 -8.35 10.76 -2.49
C ALA A 126 -9.76 11.19 -2.05
N VAL A 127 -10.78 10.35 -2.24
CA VAL A 127 -12.14 10.61 -1.74
C VAL A 127 -12.15 10.67 -0.22
N MET A 128 -11.47 9.74 0.46
CA MET A 128 -11.34 9.77 1.92
C MET A 128 -10.68 11.08 2.39
N PHE A 129 -9.63 11.52 1.74
CA PHE A 129 -8.98 12.81 2.02
C PHE A 129 -9.96 13.98 1.82
N GLY A 130 -10.70 13.97 0.70
CA GLY A 130 -11.72 14.98 0.39
C GLY A 130 -12.81 15.06 1.46
N GLN A 131 -13.33 13.91 1.88
CA GLN A 131 -14.37 13.81 2.92
C GLN A 131 -13.88 14.37 4.27
N GLN A 132 -12.68 13.96 4.72
CA GLN A 132 -12.12 14.44 5.98
C GLN A 132 -11.84 15.95 5.94
N SER A 133 -11.28 16.44 4.83
CA SER A 133 -10.98 17.86 4.66
C SER A 133 -12.25 18.71 4.60
N ALA A 134 -13.25 18.28 3.85
CA ALA A 134 -14.56 18.94 3.76
C ALA A 134 -15.29 18.96 5.11
N GLY A 135 -15.20 17.85 5.87
CA GLY A 135 -15.74 17.77 7.22
C GLY A 135 -15.09 18.75 8.20
N LEU A 136 -13.76 18.92 8.12
CA LEU A 136 -13.05 19.91 8.93
C LEU A 136 -13.43 21.37 8.57
N ILE A 137 -13.73 21.64 7.29
CA ILE A 137 -14.19 22.96 6.82
C ILE A 137 -15.69 23.17 7.15
N GLY A 138 -16.43 22.11 7.40
CA GLY A 138 -17.88 22.18 7.62
C GLY A 138 -18.71 22.34 6.34
N ASN A 139 -18.16 21.97 5.18
CA ASN A 139 -18.85 22.10 3.89
C ASN A 139 -18.66 20.86 3.01
N GLU A 140 -19.66 19.99 3.00
CA GLU A 140 -19.64 18.73 2.24
C GLU A 140 -19.59 18.92 0.71
N SER A 141 -20.02 20.06 0.17
CA SER A 141 -19.95 20.34 -1.26
C SER A 141 -18.50 20.42 -1.79
N LEU A 142 -17.54 20.60 -0.88
CA LEU A 142 -16.10 20.65 -1.22
C LEU A 142 -15.46 19.26 -1.36
N VAL A 143 -16.13 18.17 -1.06
CA VAL A 143 -15.57 16.81 -1.15
C VAL A 143 -14.99 16.55 -2.55
N LEU A 144 -15.79 16.71 -3.60
CA LEU A 144 -15.36 16.43 -4.96
C LEU A 144 -14.26 17.39 -5.47
N PRO A 145 -14.37 18.72 -5.30
CA PRO A 145 -13.30 19.65 -5.66
C PRO A 145 -11.97 19.34 -4.95
N ILE A 146 -11.99 19.04 -3.65
CA ILE A 146 -10.77 18.71 -2.90
C ILE A 146 -10.19 17.37 -3.38
N THR A 147 -11.03 16.36 -3.63
CA THR A 147 -10.61 15.05 -4.16
C THR A 147 -9.88 15.21 -5.50
N ILE A 148 -10.48 15.93 -6.45
CA ILE A 148 -9.85 16.17 -7.75
C ILE A 148 -8.57 16.99 -7.59
N GLY A 149 -8.61 18.02 -6.77
CA GLY A 149 -7.47 18.90 -6.49
C GLY A 149 -6.27 18.13 -5.95
N VAL A 150 -6.46 17.24 -4.98
CA VAL A 150 -5.37 16.43 -4.41
C VAL A 150 -4.80 15.43 -5.41
N ILE A 151 -5.65 14.80 -6.24
CA ILE A 151 -5.16 13.89 -7.29
C ILE A 151 -4.27 14.65 -8.28
N LEU A 152 -4.73 15.79 -8.78
CA LEU A 152 -3.98 16.60 -9.72
C LEU A 152 -2.67 17.12 -9.08
N PHE A 153 -2.73 17.61 -7.85
CA PHE A 153 -1.56 18.13 -7.12
C PHE A 153 -0.50 17.04 -6.95
N ILE A 154 -0.86 15.86 -6.46
CA ILE A 154 0.07 14.75 -6.28
C ILE A 154 0.60 14.24 -7.63
N SER A 155 -0.24 14.19 -8.67
CA SER A 155 0.19 13.79 -10.01
C SER A 155 1.24 14.75 -10.59
N VAL A 156 1.03 16.05 -10.45
CA VAL A 156 2.02 17.06 -10.86
C VAL A 156 3.32 16.90 -10.06
N LEU A 157 3.25 16.76 -8.74
CA LEU A 157 4.43 16.58 -7.91
C LEU A 157 5.23 15.32 -8.29
N ASN A 158 4.56 14.22 -8.59
CA ASN A 158 5.24 12.99 -9.03
C ASN A 158 5.86 13.13 -10.43
N SER A 159 5.26 13.95 -11.32
CA SER A 159 5.81 14.21 -12.66
C SER A 159 7.12 15.02 -12.64
N LEU A 160 7.42 15.71 -11.52
CA LEU A 160 8.68 16.45 -11.35
C LEU A 160 9.89 15.55 -11.12
N GLY A 161 9.70 14.24 -11.01
CA GLY A 161 10.76 13.25 -10.97
C GLY A 161 10.88 12.50 -9.64
N SER A 162 11.62 11.40 -9.66
CA SER A 162 11.75 10.45 -8.54
C SER A 162 12.35 11.04 -7.26
N LYS A 163 13.22 12.06 -7.36
CA LYS A 163 13.78 12.74 -6.19
C LYS A 163 12.71 13.48 -5.40
N THR A 164 11.82 14.20 -6.11
CA THR A 164 10.71 14.95 -5.51
C THR A 164 9.70 13.99 -4.89
N GLY A 165 9.33 12.94 -5.63
CA GLY A 165 8.44 11.88 -5.10
C GLY A 165 9.00 11.21 -3.85
N GLY A 166 10.30 10.86 -3.83
CA GLY A 166 10.97 10.27 -2.67
C GLY A 166 11.01 11.19 -1.44
N PHE A 167 11.24 12.49 -1.64
CA PHE A 167 11.20 13.47 -0.56
C PHE A 167 9.79 13.56 0.05
N ILE A 168 8.77 13.70 -0.80
CA ILE A 168 7.36 13.77 -0.37
C ILE A 168 6.97 12.50 0.38
N GLN A 169 7.34 11.32 -0.14
CA GLN A 169 7.08 10.03 0.50
C GLN A 169 7.72 9.97 1.91
N THR A 170 8.97 10.41 2.05
CA THR A 170 9.67 10.42 3.34
C THR A 170 8.99 11.35 4.33
N PHE A 171 8.70 12.57 3.90
CA PHE A 171 8.00 13.57 4.72
C PHE A 171 6.62 13.09 5.16
N ALA A 172 5.83 12.55 4.21
CA ALA A 172 4.51 11.99 4.50
C ALA A 172 4.59 10.79 5.44
N THR A 173 5.64 9.94 5.32
CA THR A 173 5.84 8.79 6.22
C THR A 173 6.14 9.25 7.63
N ILE A 174 7.02 10.22 7.82
CA ILE A 174 7.28 10.79 9.15
C ILE A 174 6.01 11.44 9.72
N GLY A 175 5.32 12.24 8.90
CA GLY A 175 4.09 12.94 9.28
C GLY A 175 2.98 12.00 9.78
N LYS A 176 2.82 10.82 9.18
CA LYS A 176 1.81 9.84 9.62
C LYS A 176 2.24 8.99 10.83
N LEU A 177 3.55 8.81 11.06
CA LEU A 177 4.04 8.07 12.23
C LEU A 177 3.90 8.88 13.53
N ILE A 178 4.01 10.20 13.47
CA ILE A 178 3.88 11.07 14.64
C ILE A 178 2.51 10.92 15.33
N PRO A 179 1.36 11.12 14.65
CA PRO A 179 0.06 10.97 15.31
C PRO A 179 -0.19 9.53 15.77
N LEU A 180 0.31 8.53 15.05
CA LEU A 180 0.19 7.13 15.47
C LEU A 180 0.96 6.88 16.78
N ALA A 181 2.19 7.37 16.89
CA ALA A 181 2.97 7.27 18.10
C ALA A 181 2.29 8.01 19.28
N LEU A 182 1.74 9.20 19.02
CA LEU A 182 0.99 9.96 20.02
C LEU A 182 -0.25 9.19 20.52
N ILE A 183 -1.04 8.61 19.62
CA ILE A 183 -2.21 7.79 19.99
C ILE A 183 -1.77 6.62 20.89
N ILE A 184 -0.70 5.92 20.54
CA ILE A 184 -0.17 4.81 21.33
C ILE A 184 0.26 5.29 22.71
N VAL A 185 1.09 6.32 22.79
CA VAL A 185 1.61 6.86 24.05
C VAL A 185 0.47 7.35 24.94
N PHE A 186 -0.45 8.18 24.40
CA PHE A 186 -1.57 8.67 25.18
C PHE A 186 -2.54 7.56 25.58
N GLY A 187 -2.73 6.54 24.74
CA GLY A 187 -3.51 5.36 25.07
C GLY A 187 -2.98 4.62 26.29
N PHE A 188 -1.65 4.47 26.39
CA PHE A 188 -1.02 3.86 27.59
C PHE A 188 -1.02 4.79 28.81
N VAL A 189 -0.79 6.08 28.65
CA VAL A 189 -0.64 7.03 29.74
C VAL A 189 -1.99 7.44 30.34
N LYS A 190 -3.01 7.60 29.49
CA LYS A 190 -4.36 8.09 29.88
C LYS A 190 -5.42 7.00 29.82
N GLY A 191 -5.13 5.86 29.22
CA GLY A 191 -6.06 4.72 29.16
C GLY A 191 -6.29 4.17 30.57
N GLY A 192 -7.55 4.25 31.03
CA GLY A 192 -7.93 3.62 32.31
C GLY A 192 -7.85 2.10 32.18
N GLY A 193 -7.09 1.44 33.07
CA GLY A 193 -6.84 0.00 33.04
C GLY A 193 -8.08 -0.91 33.22
N ASN A 194 -9.27 -0.36 33.33
CA ASN A 194 -10.50 -1.11 33.58
C ASN A 194 -11.42 -1.28 32.33
N ASN A 195 -10.98 -0.86 31.17
CA ASN A 195 -11.79 -1.06 29.95
C ASN A 195 -11.55 -2.47 29.39
N PRO A 196 -12.56 -3.36 29.41
CA PRO A 196 -12.40 -4.70 28.85
C PRO A 196 -12.23 -4.62 27.33
N ILE A 197 -11.05 -5.03 26.85
CA ILE A 197 -10.69 -4.94 25.41
C ILE A 197 -11.46 -5.98 24.57
N LEU A 198 -11.84 -7.11 25.18
CA LEU A 198 -12.47 -8.23 24.50
C LEU A 198 -13.98 -8.36 24.76
N THR A 199 -14.54 -7.52 25.62
CA THR A 199 -15.98 -7.57 25.96
C THR A 199 -16.61 -6.18 25.89
N PRO A 200 -17.82 -6.05 25.33
CA PRO A 200 -18.58 -7.11 24.64
C PRO A 200 -17.96 -7.51 23.30
N MET A 201 -18.22 -8.74 22.86
CA MET A 201 -17.71 -9.25 21.58
C MET A 201 -18.32 -8.52 20.38
N VAL A 202 -19.62 -8.29 20.42
CA VAL A 202 -20.40 -7.53 19.43
C VAL A 202 -21.46 -6.72 20.16
N GLY A 203 -21.92 -5.64 19.55
CA GLY A 203 -23.03 -4.82 20.04
C GLY A 203 -24.37 -5.53 19.88
N GLU A 204 -25.40 -4.94 20.50
CA GLU A 204 -26.77 -5.46 20.44
C GLU A 204 -27.29 -5.57 19.01
N GLY A 205 -27.92 -6.70 18.69
CA GLY A 205 -28.48 -6.96 17.36
C GLY A 205 -27.46 -7.34 16.28
N VAL A 206 -26.15 -7.41 16.58
CA VAL A 206 -25.11 -7.79 15.62
C VAL A 206 -24.78 -9.27 15.74
N SER A 207 -24.87 -10.02 14.63
CA SER A 207 -24.43 -11.41 14.57
C SER A 207 -22.91 -11.49 14.33
N ALA A 208 -22.17 -12.06 15.29
CA ALA A 208 -20.73 -12.20 15.17
C ALA A 208 -20.31 -12.93 13.87
N GLY A 209 -20.99 -14.06 13.55
CA GLY A 209 -20.71 -14.80 12.32
C GLY A 209 -21.02 -14.04 11.03
N GLY A 210 -22.04 -13.19 11.05
CA GLY A 210 -22.46 -12.40 9.90
C GLY A 210 -21.48 -11.29 9.51
N VAL A 211 -20.68 -10.79 10.46
CA VAL A 211 -19.78 -9.66 10.21
C VAL A 211 -18.30 -10.03 10.06
N VAL A 212 -17.91 -11.27 10.38
CA VAL A 212 -16.49 -11.69 10.32
C VAL A 212 -15.86 -11.47 8.94
N GLY A 213 -16.57 -11.84 7.86
CA GLY A 213 -16.07 -11.65 6.49
C GLY A 213 -15.81 -10.17 6.17
N SER A 214 -16.75 -9.31 6.50
CA SER A 214 -16.63 -7.86 6.28
C SER A 214 -15.53 -7.24 7.13
N LEU A 215 -15.36 -7.70 8.37
CA LEU A 215 -14.26 -7.29 9.26
C LEU A 215 -12.91 -7.66 8.68
N LEU A 216 -12.73 -8.91 8.24
CA LEU A 216 -11.47 -9.37 7.65
C LEU A 216 -11.14 -8.59 6.37
N ILE A 217 -12.11 -8.36 5.48
CA ILE A 217 -11.89 -7.54 4.27
C ILE A 217 -11.46 -6.12 4.64
N ALA A 218 -12.15 -5.48 5.60
CA ALA A 218 -11.82 -4.13 6.03
C ALA A 218 -10.41 -4.04 6.62
N ILE A 219 -10.01 -5.02 7.44
CA ILE A 219 -8.73 -5.05 8.14
C ILE A 219 -7.59 -5.46 7.21
N LEU A 220 -7.79 -6.46 6.34
CA LEU A 220 -6.78 -6.88 5.36
C LEU A 220 -6.43 -5.74 4.39
N PHE A 221 -7.39 -4.87 4.05
CA PHE A 221 -7.10 -3.63 3.32
C PHE A 221 -6.12 -2.72 4.07
N ALA A 222 -6.19 -2.67 5.41
CA ALA A 222 -5.27 -1.87 6.22
C ALA A 222 -3.85 -2.47 6.30
N TYR A 223 -3.73 -3.76 6.10
CA TYR A 223 -2.44 -4.48 6.04
C TYR A 223 -1.88 -4.60 4.61
N ASP A 224 -2.57 -4.09 3.58
CA ASP A 224 -2.12 -4.19 2.18
C ASP A 224 -0.92 -3.29 1.89
N GLY A 225 -0.22 -3.58 0.79
CA GLY A 225 0.89 -2.77 0.26
C GLY A 225 2.26 -3.45 0.32
N TRP A 226 2.50 -4.41 1.22
CA TRP A 226 3.79 -5.06 1.42
C TRP A 226 4.33 -5.80 0.19
N ILE A 227 3.46 -6.42 -0.61
CA ILE A 227 3.86 -7.17 -1.82
C ILE A 227 4.44 -6.26 -2.92
N ASN A 228 4.15 -4.98 -2.89
CA ASN A 228 4.58 -4.02 -3.90
C ASN A 228 6.11 -3.76 -3.87
N VAL A 229 6.80 -4.15 -2.78
CA VAL A 229 8.27 -4.07 -2.71
C VAL A 229 8.97 -4.86 -3.82
N GLY A 230 8.35 -5.92 -4.34
CA GLY A 230 8.86 -6.67 -5.49
C GLY A 230 9.01 -5.83 -6.76
N ALA A 231 8.28 -4.73 -6.89
CA ALA A 231 8.41 -3.84 -8.04
C ALA A 231 9.78 -3.11 -8.09
N ILE A 232 10.43 -2.88 -6.94
CA ILE A 232 11.73 -2.20 -6.85
C ILE A 232 12.94 -3.16 -6.82
N ALA A 233 12.72 -4.47 -7.02
CA ALA A 233 13.76 -5.50 -6.97
C ALA A 233 14.98 -5.17 -7.84
N GLY A 234 14.79 -4.61 -9.04
CA GLY A 234 15.87 -4.24 -9.95
C GLY A 234 16.75 -3.07 -9.50
N GLU A 235 16.26 -2.26 -8.56
CA GLU A 235 17.01 -1.15 -7.97
C GLU A 235 17.70 -1.55 -6.65
N MET A 236 17.44 -2.75 -6.14
CA MET A 236 18.07 -3.26 -4.93
C MET A 236 19.46 -3.81 -5.19
N LYS A 237 20.38 -3.60 -4.24
CA LYS A 237 21.75 -4.13 -4.30
C LYS A 237 21.78 -5.65 -4.28
N ASN A 238 21.01 -6.27 -3.41
CA ASN A 238 20.95 -7.72 -3.21
C ASN A 238 19.50 -8.20 -3.10
N PRO A 239 18.69 -8.14 -4.19
CA PRO A 239 17.25 -8.42 -4.10
C PRO A 239 16.94 -9.83 -3.60
N GLY A 240 17.65 -10.86 -4.05
CA GLY A 240 17.44 -12.24 -3.61
C GLY A 240 17.71 -12.49 -2.12
N LYS A 241 18.48 -11.61 -1.46
CA LYS A 241 18.77 -11.70 -0.02
C LYS A 241 17.90 -10.75 0.82
N ASP A 242 17.59 -9.58 0.29
CA ASP A 242 16.99 -8.48 1.06
C ASP A 242 15.46 -8.42 0.92
N LEU A 243 14.89 -8.93 -0.19
CA LEU A 243 13.44 -9.05 -0.35
C LEU A 243 12.78 -10.06 0.62
N PRO A 244 13.40 -11.24 0.89
CA PRO A 244 12.82 -12.22 1.81
C PRO A 244 12.85 -11.81 3.29
N LYS A 245 13.61 -10.78 3.66
CA LYS A 245 13.75 -10.28 5.04
C LYS A 245 12.69 -9.24 5.40
#